data_1cc46bf1419a1a1aeb38dca93793a564
#
_entry.id   1cc46bf1419a1a1aeb38dca93793a564
#
_cell.length_a   1.000
_cell.length_b   1.000
_cell.length_c   1.000
_cell.angle_alpha   90.00
_cell.angle_beta   90.00
_cell.angle_gamma   90.00
#
_symmetry.space_group_name_H-M   'P 1'
#
loop_
_entity.id
_entity.type
_entity.pdbx_description
1 polymer ?
#
loop_
_entity_poly.entity_id
_entity_poly.type
_entity_poly.pdbx_seq_one_letter_code
_entity_poly.pdbx_strand_id
1 'polypeptide(L)'
;QLLALLPAARFRKPVPILIAIFLATVVNHGVSAVLGQWITTVLSPTILLWIVSLGFIGMAIWMLIPDELDDESESINKWQKYGVFGATFVLFFLAEIGDKTQIATVALAARFDSIGWVTLGTTIGIMLVNAPAVFIGNKLAEKLPISLIHKIGALVFLVIGIAALVQHYFF
;
A
#
# COMPACT_ATOMS: atom_id res chain seq x y z
N GLN A 1 -8.05 -3.36 -1.83
CA GLN A 1 -8.98 -4.34 -1.22
C GLN A 1 -9.85 -5.04 -2.25
N LEU A 2 -10.47 -4.31 -3.13
CA LEU A 2 -11.36 -4.87 -4.15
C LEU A 2 -10.62 -5.78 -5.12
N LEU A 3 -9.36 -5.47 -5.44
CA LEU A 3 -8.49 -6.33 -6.23
C LEU A 3 -8.24 -7.71 -5.61
N ALA A 4 -8.18 -7.81 -4.28
CA ALA A 4 -8.07 -9.09 -3.58
C ALA A 4 -9.38 -9.90 -3.62
N LEU A 5 -10.52 -9.22 -3.73
CA LEU A 5 -11.83 -9.86 -3.78
C LEU A 5 -12.12 -10.53 -5.13
N LEU A 6 -11.63 -9.98 -6.24
CA LEU A 6 -11.85 -10.54 -7.57
C LEU A 6 -11.29 -11.97 -7.71
N PRO A 7 -10.01 -12.26 -7.39
CA PRO A 7 -9.51 -13.63 -7.37
C PRO A 7 -10.20 -14.49 -6.31
N ALA A 8 -10.54 -13.93 -5.14
CA ALA A 8 -11.22 -14.67 -4.07
C ALA A 8 -12.61 -15.15 -4.51
N ALA A 9 -13.40 -14.27 -5.14
CA ALA A 9 -14.72 -14.60 -5.65
C ALA A 9 -14.67 -15.64 -6.76
N ARG A 10 -13.68 -15.55 -7.65
CA ARG A 10 -13.56 -16.41 -8.82
C ARG A 10 -12.98 -17.77 -8.50
N PHE A 11 -11.88 -17.82 -7.74
CA PHE A 11 -11.12 -19.07 -7.56
C PHE A 11 -11.47 -19.81 -6.27
N ARG A 12 -12.07 -19.18 -5.29
CA ARG A 12 -12.44 -19.75 -3.98
C ARG A 12 -11.31 -20.51 -3.27
N LYS A 13 -10.06 -20.09 -3.50
CA LYS A 13 -8.85 -20.69 -2.89
C LYS A 13 -8.10 -19.62 -2.12
N PRO A 14 -8.43 -19.37 -0.85
CA PRO A 14 -7.89 -18.23 -0.10
C PRO A 14 -6.37 -18.29 0.12
N VAL A 15 -5.82 -19.46 0.42
CA VAL A 15 -4.40 -19.60 0.76
C VAL A 15 -3.46 -19.17 -0.38
N PRO A 16 -3.55 -19.72 -1.61
CA PRO A 16 -2.69 -19.29 -2.71
C PRO A 16 -2.89 -17.81 -3.08
N ILE A 17 -4.10 -17.26 -2.89
CA ILE A 17 -4.38 -15.84 -3.11
C ILE A 17 -3.63 -14.98 -2.08
N LEU A 18 -3.71 -15.32 -0.79
CA LEU A 18 -3.02 -14.58 0.26
C LEU A 18 -1.50 -14.63 0.13
N ILE A 19 -0.94 -15.78 -0.24
CA ILE A 19 0.49 -15.92 -0.49
C ILE A 19 0.91 -15.06 -1.69
N ALA A 20 0.10 -15.02 -2.74
CA ALA A 20 0.35 -14.19 -3.92
C ALA A 20 0.33 -12.69 -3.58
N ILE A 21 -0.69 -12.23 -2.85
CA ILE A 21 -0.80 -10.84 -2.37
C ILE A 21 0.41 -10.51 -1.48
N PHE A 22 0.73 -11.35 -0.51
CA PHE A 22 1.87 -11.16 0.38
C PHE A 22 3.18 -10.96 -0.39
N LEU A 23 3.49 -11.86 -1.31
CA LEU A 23 4.73 -11.79 -2.09
C LEU A 23 4.74 -10.60 -3.05
N ALA A 24 3.63 -10.29 -3.71
CA ALA A 24 3.52 -9.10 -4.56
C ALA A 24 3.77 -7.82 -3.76
N THR A 25 3.17 -7.71 -2.58
CA THR A 25 3.35 -6.57 -1.68
C THR A 25 4.79 -6.47 -1.17
N VAL A 26 5.40 -7.57 -0.73
CA VAL A 26 6.80 -7.58 -0.27
C VAL A 26 7.73 -7.07 -1.39
N VAL A 27 7.53 -7.50 -2.62
CA VAL A 27 8.37 -7.05 -3.75
C VAL A 27 8.13 -5.57 -4.03
N ASN A 28 6.88 -5.13 -4.19
CA ASN A 28 6.54 -3.74 -4.47
C ASN A 28 7.02 -2.78 -3.37
N HIS A 29 6.73 -3.10 -2.12
CA HIS A 29 7.11 -2.25 -0.99
C HIS A 29 8.60 -2.33 -0.69
N GLY A 30 9.24 -3.47 -0.93
CA GLY A 30 10.69 -3.61 -0.84
C GLY A 30 11.41 -2.70 -1.85
N VAL A 31 11.00 -2.71 -3.12
CA VAL A 31 11.52 -1.80 -4.15
C VAL A 31 11.27 -0.35 -3.77
N SER A 32 10.06 -0.01 -3.31
CA SER A 32 9.71 1.34 -2.89
C SER A 32 10.54 1.82 -1.69
N ALA A 33 10.80 0.93 -0.72
CA ALA A 33 11.62 1.24 0.44
C ALA A 33 13.09 1.45 0.06
N VAL A 34 13.62 0.66 -0.88
CA VAL A 34 14.96 0.89 -1.45
C VAL A 34 15.05 2.24 -2.14
N LEU A 35 14.05 2.59 -2.97
CA LEU A 35 13.99 3.90 -3.61
C LEU A 35 13.90 5.04 -2.58
N GLY A 36 13.10 4.88 -1.54
CA GLY A 36 12.99 5.85 -0.45
C GLY A 36 14.31 6.07 0.27
N GLN A 37 15.02 5.00 0.62
CA GLN A 37 16.34 5.11 1.22
C GLN A 37 17.38 5.70 0.24
N TRP A 38 17.36 5.32 -1.02
CA TRP A 38 18.28 5.90 -2.02
C TRP A 38 18.09 7.41 -2.14
N ILE A 39 16.88 7.92 -2.11
CA ILE A 39 16.57 9.36 -2.15
C ILE A 39 17.30 10.11 -1.01
N THR A 40 17.45 9.51 0.18
CA THR A 40 18.16 10.13 1.31
C THR A 40 19.65 10.32 1.05
N THR A 41 20.23 9.56 0.14
CA THR A 41 21.66 9.69 -0.22
C THR A 41 21.92 10.78 -1.26
N VAL A 42 20.88 11.17 -2.02
CA VAL A 42 20.98 12.13 -3.13
C VAL A 42 20.57 13.54 -2.70
N LEU A 43 19.58 13.65 -1.81
CA LEU A 43 19.02 14.91 -1.38
C LEU A 43 19.65 15.40 -0.07
N SER A 44 19.84 16.73 0.03
CA SER A 44 20.26 17.32 1.30
C SER A 44 19.19 17.09 2.38
N PRO A 45 19.57 16.98 3.68
CA PRO A 45 18.64 16.75 4.78
C PRO A 45 17.48 17.73 4.83
N THR A 46 17.74 19.01 4.53
CA THR A 46 16.72 20.06 4.53
C THR A 46 15.70 19.86 3.39
N ILE A 47 16.16 19.58 2.17
CA ILE A 47 15.28 19.32 1.02
C ILE A 47 14.46 18.05 1.28
N LEU A 48 15.10 17.02 1.76
CA LEU A 48 14.45 15.74 2.10
C LEU A 48 13.34 15.95 3.13
N LEU A 49 13.60 16.73 4.19
CA LEU A 49 12.62 17.04 5.21
C LEU A 49 11.36 17.68 4.60
N TRP A 50 11.54 18.70 3.76
CA TRP A 50 10.41 19.39 3.14
C TRP A 50 9.62 18.46 2.22
N ILE A 51 10.31 17.67 1.37
CA ILE A 51 9.66 16.73 0.44
C ILE A 51 8.89 15.66 1.22
N VAL A 52 9.49 15.08 2.25
CA VAL A 52 8.87 14.00 3.05
C VAL A 52 7.69 14.56 3.84
N SER A 53 7.85 15.69 4.53
CA SER A 53 6.79 16.26 5.35
C SER A 53 5.59 16.72 4.52
N LEU A 54 5.83 17.45 3.41
CA LEU A 54 4.78 17.86 2.50
C LEU A 54 4.15 16.65 1.77
N GLY A 55 4.97 15.65 1.47
CA GLY A 55 4.50 14.37 0.93
C GLY A 55 3.51 13.67 1.86
N PHE A 56 3.80 13.57 3.15
CA PHE A 56 2.86 12.99 4.13
C PHE A 56 1.58 13.82 4.27
N ILE A 57 1.68 15.16 4.26
CA ILE A 57 0.49 16.02 4.29
C ILE A 57 -0.34 15.83 3.00
N GLY A 58 0.33 15.80 1.84
CA GLY A 58 -0.32 15.51 0.56
C GLY A 58 -1.00 14.14 0.55
N MET A 59 -0.34 13.11 1.09
CA MET A 59 -0.91 11.76 1.24
C MET A 59 -2.14 11.75 2.16
N ALA A 60 -2.11 12.53 3.26
CA ALA A 60 -3.26 12.67 4.14
C ALA A 60 -4.49 13.21 3.39
N ILE A 61 -4.29 14.22 2.55
CA ILE A 61 -5.36 14.78 1.71
C ILE A 61 -5.81 13.76 0.65
N TRP A 62 -4.87 13.14 -0.05
CA TRP A 62 -5.19 12.16 -1.11
C TRP A 62 -5.93 10.95 -0.57
N MET A 63 -5.64 10.53 0.66
CA MET A 63 -6.31 9.40 1.29
C MET A 63 -7.79 9.65 1.60
N LEU A 64 -8.21 10.91 1.63
CA LEU A 64 -9.63 11.29 1.78
C LEU A 64 -10.40 11.27 0.45
N ILE A 65 -9.69 11.19 -0.68
CA ILE A 65 -10.32 11.08 -2.01
C ILE A 65 -10.63 9.59 -2.25
N PRO A 66 -11.89 9.23 -2.55
CA PRO A 66 -12.26 7.86 -2.87
C PRO A 66 -11.51 7.34 -4.09
N ASP A 67 -11.08 6.08 -4.06
CA ASP A 67 -10.49 5.43 -5.22
C ASP A 67 -11.59 5.03 -6.21
N GLU A 68 -11.38 5.31 -7.48
CA GLU A 68 -12.22 4.79 -8.55
C GLU A 68 -11.83 3.34 -8.84
N LEU A 69 -12.85 2.52 -9.14
CA LEU A 69 -12.66 1.11 -9.45
C LEU A 69 -12.58 0.95 -10.95
N ASP A 70 -11.42 0.54 -11.43
CA ASP A 70 -11.30 0.03 -12.79
C ASP A 70 -11.93 -1.37 -12.89
N ASP A 71 -12.64 -1.64 -14.00
CA ASP A 71 -13.25 -2.94 -14.25
C ASP A 71 -12.17 -3.94 -14.72
N GLU A 72 -11.54 -4.58 -13.76
CA GLU A 72 -10.43 -5.52 -14.02
C GLU A 72 -10.88 -6.96 -14.33
N SER A 73 -12.17 -7.18 -14.54
CA SER A 73 -12.72 -8.51 -14.83
C SER A 73 -12.09 -9.15 -16.10
N GLU A 74 -11.76 -8.35 -17.11
CA GLU A 74 -11.06 -8.81 -18.31
C GLU A 74 -9.61 -9.22 -18.02
N SER A 75 -8.94 -8.53 -17.12
CA SER A 75 -7.56 -8.79 -16.76
C SER A 75 -7.40 -10.16 -16.10
N ILE A 76 -8.35 -10.60 -15.28
CA ILE A 76 -8.32 -11.94 -14.66
C ILE A 76 -8.35 -13.04 -15.71
N ASN A 77 -9.17 -12.89 -16.77
CA ASN A 77 -9.27 -13.89 -17.84
C ASN A 77 -7.93 -14.06 -18.56
N LYS A 78 -7.22 -12.97 -18.82
CA LYS A 78 -5.92 -12.99 -19.50
C LYS A 78 -4.86 -13.76 -18.71
N TRP A 79 -4.84 -13.64 -17.38
CA TRP A 79 -3.82 -14.21 -16.52
C TRP A 79 -4.20 -15.58 -15.94
N GLN A 80 -5.44 -16.04 -16.16
CA GLN A 80 -5.97 -17.31 -15.64
C GLN A 80 -5.12 -18.54 -16.03
N LYS A 81 -4.42 -18.49 -17.17
CA LYS A 81 -3.51 -19.55 -17.63
C LYS A 81 -2.34 -19.83 -16.68
N TYR A 82 -1.99 -18.89 -15.82
CA TYR A 82 -0.90 -19.02 -14.82
C TYR A 82 -1.41 -19.59 -13.47
N GLY A 83 -2.65 -20.04 -13.41
CA GLY A 83 -3.28 -20.54 -12.19
C GLY A 83 -3.62 -19.43 -11.19
N VAL A 84 -4.22 -19.84 -10.07
CA VAL A 84 -4.73 -18.90 -9.05
C VAL A 84 -3.64 -18.01 -8.48
N PHE A 85 -2.52 -18.60 -8.09
CA PHE A 85 -1.38 -17.87 -7.52
C PHE A 85 -0.79 -16.87 -8.53
N GLY A 86 -0.44 -17.36 -9.74
CA GLY A 86 0.20 -16.51 -10.76
C GLY A 86 -0.69 -15.35 -11.23
N ALA A 87 -1.98 -15.64 -11.46
CA ALA A 87 -2.95 -14.61 -11.82
C ALA A 87 -3.07 -13.53 -10.71
N THR A 88 -3.24 -13.97 -9.47
CA THR A 88 -3.35 -13.05 -8.33
C THR A 88 -2.08 -12.22 -8.13
N PHE A 89 -0.91 -12.88 -8.20
CA PHE A 89 0.38 -12.19 -8.03
C PHE A 89 0.57 -11.08 -9.07
N VAL A 90 0.37 -11.41 -10.35
CA VAL A 90 0.58 -10.44 -11.44
C VAL A 90 -0.42 -9.30 -11.36
N LEU A 91 -1.71 -9.61 -11.16
CA LEU A 91 -2.74 -8.57 -11.07
C LEU A 91 -2.49 -7.65 -9.88
N PHE A 92 -2.25 -8.22 -8.71
CA PHE A 92 -2.01 -7.43 -7.51
C PHE A 92 -0.70 -6.61 -7.61
N PHE A 93 0.36 -7.22 -8.14
CA PHE A 93 1.64 -6.55 -8.37
C PHE A 93 1.47 -5.34 -9.30
N LEU A 94 0.80 -5.50 -10.45
CA LEU A 94 0.60 -4.43 -11.42
C LEU A 94 -0.31 -3.31 -10.89
N ALA A 95 -1.35 -3.68 -10.15
CA ALA A 95 -2.28 -2.72 -9.59
C ALA A 95 -1.67 -1.87 -8.47
N GLU A 96 -0.70 -2.42 -7.73
CA GLU A 96 0.02 -1.66 -6.70
C GLU A 96 1.11 -0.74 -7.27
N ILE A 97 1.52 -0.91 -8.54
CA ILE A 97 2.49 0.01 -9.15
C ILE A 97 1.87 1.40 -9.29
N GLY A 98 2.46 2.37 -8.60
CA GLY A 98 1.98 3.76 -8.59
C GLY A 98 0.81 4.05 -7.66
N ASP A 99 0.36 3.07 -6.87
CA ASP A 99 -0.67 3.28 -5.85
C ASP A 99 -0.18 4.16 -4.69
N LYS A 100 -1.13 4.75 -3.98
CA LYS A 100 -0.91 5.59 -2.78
C LYS A 100 -0.02 4.90 -1.75
N THR A 101 -0.19 3.59 -1.54
CA THR A 101 0.57 2.81 -0.59
C THR A 101 2.04 2.69 -0.96
N GLN A 102 2.36 2.64 -2.25
CA GLN A 102 3.72 2.61 -2.74
C GLN A 102 4.44 3.96 -2.50
N ILE A 103 3.77 5.06 -2.80
CA ILE A 103 4.30 6.41 -2.55
C ILE A 103 4.50 6.64 -1.05
N ALA A 104 3.54 6.21 -0.22
CA ALA A 104 3.65 6.26 1.23
C ALA A 104 4.84 5.43 1.74
N THR A 105 5.10 4.26 1.15
CA THR A 105 6.23 3.41 1.51
C THR A 105 7.58 4.06 1.19
N VAL A 106 7.69 4.73 0.03
CA VAL A 106 8.87 5.54 -0.32
C VAL A 106 9.12 6.63 0.72
N ALA A 107 8.08 7.39 1.08
CA ALA A 107 8.18 8.47 2.06
C ALA A 107 8.52 7.96 3.47
N LEU A 108 7.94 6.84 3.89
CA LEU A 108 8.25 6.19 5.16
C LEU A 108 9.70 5.71 5.21
N ALA A 109 10.20 5.07 4.14
CA ALA A 109 11.57 4.60 4.08
C ALA A 109 12.58 5.77 4.11
N ALA A 110 12.27 6.85 3.40
CA ALA A 110 13.06 8.08 3.45
C ALA A 110 13.07 8.71 4.85
N ARG A 111 11.97 8.60 5.62
CA ARG A 111 11.86 9.18 6.97
C ARG A 111 12.53 8.34 8.05
N PHE A 112 12.39 7.02 7.98
CA PHE A 112 12.83 6.11 9.04
C PHE A 112 14.16 5.39 8.75
N ASP A 113 14.73 5.61 7.58
CA ASP A 113 16.01 5.03 7.12
C ASP A 113 16.13 3.52 7.35
N SER A 114 15.03 2.80 7.10
CA SER A 114 14.99 1.35 7.32
C SER A 114 14.11 0.63 6.29
N ILE A 115 14.78 -0.01 5.31
CA ILE A 115 14.10 -0.81 4.29
C ILE A 115 13.31 -1.95 4.93
N GLY A 116 13.95 -2.71 5.81
CA GLY A 116 13.36 -3.93 6.38
C GLY A 116 12.11 -3.65 7.22
N TRP A 117 12.21 -2.73 8.17
CA TRP A 117 11.08 -2.41 9.05
C TRP A 117 9.93 -1.73 8.31
N VAL A 118 10.23 -0.88 7.33
CA VAL A 118 9.20 -0.23 6.52
C VAL A 118 8.50 -1.25 5.63
N THR A 119 9.24 -2.09 4.90
CA THR A 119 8.66 -3.15 4.07
C THR A 119 7.81 -4.11 4.90
N LEU A 120 8.29 -4.54 6.06
CA LEU A 120 7.55 -5.44 6.95
C LEU A 120 6.26 -4.78 7.46
N GLY A 121 6.35 -3.56 7.99
CA GLY A 121 5.22 -2.84 8.54
C GLY A 121 4.13 -2.56 7.51
N THR A 122 4.51 -2.08 6.33
CA THR A 122 3.56 -1.80 5.24
C THR A 122 2.95 -3.07 4.67
N THR A 123 3.72 -4.16 4.56
CA THR A 123 3.22 -5.47 4.14
C THR A 123 2.21 -6.02 5.15
N ILE A 124 2.51 -5.96 6.45
CA ILE A 124 1.56 -6.38 7.50
C ILE A 124 0.29 -5.52 7.41
N GLY A 125 0.41 -4.21 7.25
CA GLY A 125 -0.73 -3.32 7.10
C GLY A 125 -1.66 -3.72 5.94
N ILE A 126 -1.08 -3.99 4.77
CA ILE A 126 -1.86 -4.46 3.60
C ILE A 126 -2.48 -5.82 3.85
N MET A 127 -1.77 -6.75 4.48
CA MET A 127 -2.30 -8.07 4.81
C MET A 127 -3.43 -8.03 5.83
N LEU A 128 -3.37 -7.16 6.83
CA LEU A 128 -4.44 -6.97 7.82
C LEU A 128 -5.76 -6.55 7.17
N VAL A 129 -5.69 -5.83 6.06
CA VAL A 129 -6.87 -5.36 5.33
C VAL A 129 -7.34 -6.39 4.30
N ASN A 130 -6.43 -7.01 3.55
CA ASN A 130 -6.78 -7.92 2.47
C ASN A 130 -7.09 -9.35 2.96
N ALA A 131 -6.46 -9.83 4.03
CA ALA A 131 -6.70 -11.19 4.51
C ALA A 131 -8.16 -11.42 4.95
N PRO A 132 -8.78 -10.56 5.77
CA PRO A 132 -10.22 -10.69 6.07
C PRO A 132 -11.08 -10.66 4.82
N ALA A 133 -10.78 -9.76 3.87
CA ALA A 133 -11.53 -9.64 2.63
C ALA A 133 -11.51 -10.94 1.80
N VAL A 134 -10.34 -11.59 1.69
CA VAL A 134 -10.17 -12.85 0.96
C VAL A 134 -10.88 -14.02 1.65
N PHE A 135 -10.84 -14.11 2.99
CA PHE A 135 -11.49 -15.20 3.71
C PHE A 135 -13.01 -15.10 3.76
N ILE A 136 -13.52 -13.90 3.91
CA ILE A 136 -14.95 -13.67 4.20
C ILE A 136 -15.73 -13.37 2.92
N GLY A 137 -15.03 -12.98 1.84
CA GLY A 137 -15.60 -12.70 0.53
C GLY A 137 -16.49 -11.44 0.49
N ASN A 138 -17.21 -11.25 -0.62
CA ASN A 138 -17.96 -10.03 -0.93
C ASN A 138 -18.96 -9.58 0.16
N LYS A 139 -19.59 -10.52 0.87
CA LYS A 139 -20.66 -10.19 1.83
C LYS A 139 -20.19 -9.38 3.06
N LEU A 140 -18.92 -9.48 3.45
CA LEU A 140 -18.38 -8.71 4.57
C LEU A 140 -17.50 -7.54 4.10
N ALA A 141 -16.94 -7.61 2.91
CA ALA A 141 -16.19 -6.50 2.33
C ALA A 141 -17.06 -5.24 2.22
N GLU A 142 -18.34 -5.40 1.91
CA GLU A 142 -19.34 -4.31 1.90
C GLU A 142 -19.58 -3.70 3.29
N LYS A 143 -19.28 -4.45 4.37
CA LYS A 143 -19.48 -4.00 5.75
C LYS A 143 -18.22 -3.40 6.39
N LEU A 144 -17.06 -3.52 5.73
CA LEU A 144 -15.83 -2.91 6.23
C LEU A 144 -15.95 -1.38 6.19
N PRO A 145 -15.67 -0.68 7.29
CA PRO A 145 -15.74 0.78 7.35
C PRO A 145 -14.54 1.42 6.63
N ILE A 146 -14.44 1.23 5.31
CA ILE A 146 -13.31 1.69 4.48
C ILE A 146 -13.08 3.19 4.68
N SER A 147 -14.16 3.97 4.73
CA SER A 147 -14.09 5.42 5.00
C SER A 147 -13.42 5.74 6.35
N LEU A 148 -13.68 4.93 7.37
CA LEU A 148 -13.04 5.10 8.69
C LEU A 148 -11.55 4.75 8.63
N ILE A 149 -11.20 3.67 7.93
CA ILE A 149 -9.80 3.25 7.74
C ILE A 149 -9.02 4.35 7.01
N HIS A 150 -9.59 4.93 5.95
CA HIS A 150 -8.97 6.05 5.21
C HIS A 150 -8.82 7.29 6.08
N LYS A 151 -9.82 7.65 6.91
CA LYS A 151 -9.72 8.79 7.83
C LYS A 151 -8.65 8.60 8.90
N ILE A 152 -8.55 7.39 9.47
CA ILE A 152 -7.50 7.06 10.44
C ILE A 152 -6.13 7.13 9.76
N GLY A 153 -5.97 6.55 8.57
CA GLY A 153 -4.72 6.62 7.80
C GLY A 153 -4.33 8.06 7.46
N ALA A 154 -5.29 8.87 7.01
CA ALA A 154 -5.07 10.29 6.74
C ALA A 154 -4.61 11.04 7.99
N LEU A 155 -5.22 10.80 9.14
CA LEU A 155 -4.80 11.40 10.40
C LEU A 155 -3.38 10.99 10.79
N VAL A 156 -3.02 9.71 10.65
CA VAL A 156 -1.68 9.20 10.94
C VAL A 156 -0.64 9.88 10.04
N PHE A 157 -0.89 9.97 8.73
CA PHE A 157 0.01 10.67 7.80
C PHE A 157 0.14 12.15 8.12
N LEU A 158 -0.96 12.82 8.45
CA LEU A 158 -0.94 14.22 8.87
C LEU A 158 -0.06 14.42 10.11
N VAL A 159 -0.24 13.58 11.13
CA VAL A 159 0.55 13.64 12.38
C VAL A 159 2.03 13.42 12.09
N ILE A 160 2.39 12.43 11.27
CA ILE A 160 3.79 12.16 10.89
C ILE A 160 4.39 13.37 10.15
N GLY A 161 3.65 13.94 9.18
CA GLY A 161 4.11 15.10 8.41
C GLY A 161 4.35 16.33 9.30
N ILE A 162 3.41 16.63 10.18
CA ILE A 162 3.54 17.76 11.13
C ILE A 162 4.67 17.48 12.13
N ALA A 163 4.76 16.29 12.69
CA ALA A 163 5.81 15.94 13.65
C ALA A 163 7.21 16.06 13.03
N ALA A 164 7.38 15.69 11.76
CA ALA A 164 8.64 15.84 11.05
C ALA A 164 9.03 17.32 10.90
N LEU A 165 8.08 18.21 10.59
CA LEU A 165 8.34 19.66 10.52
C LEU A 165 8.69 20.24 11.89
N VAL A 166 7.91 19.89 12.93
CA VAL A 166 8.13 20.39 14.29
C VAL A 166 9.50 19.97 14.82
N GLN A 167 9.87 18.71 14.62
CA GLN A 167 11.17 18.19 15.06
C GLN A 167 12.35 18.99 14.47
N HIS A 168 12.24 19.45 13.23
CA HIS A 168 13.30 20.24 12.58
C HIS A 168 13.41 21.67 13.11
N TYR A 169 12.31 22.29 13.55
CA TYR A 169 12.33 23.67 14.02
C TYR A 169 12.66 23.81 15.50
N PHE A 170 12.47 22.77 16.29
CA PHE A 170 12.62 22.83 17.75
C PHE A 170 13.79 22.00 18.29
N PHE A 171 14.39 21.13 17.49
CA PHE A 171 15.52 20.27 17.84
C PHE A 171 16.57 20.23 16.72
#